data_385f2ea6aa68346f0d7ee90c879620c5
#
_entry.id   385f2ea6aa68346f0d7ee90c879620c5
#
_cell.length_a   1.000
_cell.length_b   1.000
_cell.length_c   1.000
_cell.angle_alpha   90.00
_cell.angle_beta   90.00
_cell.angle_gamma   90.00
#
_symmetry.space_group_name_H-M   'P 1'
#
loop_
_entity.id
_entity.type
_entity.pdbx_description
1 polymer ?
#
loop_
_entity_poly.entity_id
_entity_poly.type
_entity_poly.pdbx_seq_one_letter_code
_entity_poly.pdbx_strand_id
1 'polypeptide(L)'
;IAVGVLVCAAILSPILSATASTFGQPGWMSPQVWWRSSPPGVDLVAYFAPNPLHPLFGSLSFGWLSGLPGGFNENVASVPWVALVTIVGAVLWAGFRPPKGWLVFTGVFAWLAMGPFIIVAQQLTYIPTPWALLRYLPIIGAARTPTRLSIVVMLCVSMILVMAVHHLRSRSRHPRLLVAAIGALLLFELLPAPRTLHSAEIPEVYRIVAADPRPVRVLSLPFG
;
A
#
# COMPACT_ATOMS: atom_id res chain seq x y z
N ILE A 1 26.21 0.44 5.78
CA ILE A 1 25.18 -0.61 5.73
C ILE A 1 25.09 -1.32 7.09
N ALA A 2 26.19 -1.88 7.64
CA ALA A 2 26.17 -2.61 8.91
C ALA A 2 25.61 -1.80 10.10
N VAL A 3 26.01 -0.53 10.24
CA VAL A 3 25.49 0.36 11.30
C VAL A 3 23.98 0.57 11.16
N GLY A 4 23.47 0.78 9.94
CA GLY A 4 22.04 0.94 9.68
C GLY A 4 21.24 -0.31 10.07
N VAL A 5 21.76 -1.49 9.75
CA VAL A 5 21.11 -2.77 10.15
C VAL A 5 21.08 -2.94 11.67
N LEU A 6 22.18 -2.61 12.36
CA LEU A 6 22.23 -2.68 13.82
C LEU A 6 21.26 -1.70 14.48
N VAL A 7 21.18 -0.47 13.99
CA VAL A 7 20.21 0.53 14.49
C VAL A 7 18.78 0.06 14.27
N CYS A 8 18.44 -0.44 13.08
CA CYS A 8 17.12 -1.00 12.81
C CYS A 8 16.81 -2.19 13.71
N ALA A 9 17.75 -3.12 13.90
CA ALA A 9 17.59 -4.25 14.78
C ALA A 9 17.36 -3.83 16.24
N ALA A 10 18.10 -2.82 16.73
CA ALA A 10 17.92 -2.29 18.06
C ALA A 10 16.56 -1.61 18.25
N ILE A 11 16.10 -0.82 17.27
CA ILE A 11 14.78 -0.17 17.31
C ILE A 11 13.65 -1.21 17.26
N LEU A 12 13.82 -2.27 16.46
CA LEU A 12 12.80 -3.30 16.30
C LEU A 12 12.85 -4.38 17.38
N SER A 13 13.92 -4.43 18.20
CA SER A 13 14.10 -5.49 19.20
C SER A 13 12.93 -5.65 20.19
N PRO A 14 12.26 -4.60 20.69
CA PRO A 14 11.10 -4.77 21.56
C PRO A 14 9.93 -5.43 20.85
N ILE A 15 9.70 -5.08 19.58
CA ILE A 15 8.64 -5.67 18.76
C ILE A 15 8.97 -7.13 18.44
N LEU A 16 10.22 -7.40 18.06
CA LEU A 16 10.68 -8.76 17.76
C LEU A 16 10.61 -9.67 18.98
N SER A 17 11.00 -9.18 20.18
CA SER A 17 10.91 -9.95 21.40
C SER A 17 9.47 -10.21 21.82
N ALA A 18 8.59 -9.21 21.75
CA ALA A 18 7.16 -9.38 22.01
C ALA A 18 6.52 -10.36 21.01
N THR A 19 6.89 -10.27 19.75
CA THR A 19 6.42 -11.22 18.72
C THR A 19 6.91 -12.63 19.03
N ALA A 20 8.20 -12.80 19.35
CA ALA A 20 8.76 -14.10 19.67
C ALA A 20 8.11 -14.75 20.91
N SER A 21 7.80 -13.97 21.94
CA SER A 21 7.11 -14.46 23.14
C SER A 21 5.67 -14.89 22.84
N THR A 22 5.04 -14.31 21.82
CA THR A 22 3.67 -14.64 21.42
C THR A 22 3.60 -15.88 20.54
N PHE A 23 4.68 -16.21 19.82
CA PHE A 23 4.73 -17.40 18.93
C PHE A 23 4.48 -18.73 19.64
N GLY A 24 4.78 -18.81 20.93
CA GLY A 24 4.56 -20.02 21.74
C GLY A 24 3.17 -20.15 22.36
N GLN A 25 2.29 -19.13 22.17
CA GLN A 25 0.97 -19.15 22.80
C GLN A 25 -0.05 -19.90 21.92
N PRO A 26 -0.84 -20.83 22.52
CA PRO A 26 -1.91 -21.52 21.79
C PRO A 26 -2.92 -20.52 21.20
N GLY A 27 -3.22 -20.67 19.92
CA GLY A 27 -4.24 -19.87 19.22
C GLY A 27 -3.75 -18.57 18.58
N TRP A 28 -2.48 -18.21 18.73
CA TRP A 28 -1.94 -17.00 18.09
C TRP A 28 -1.89 -17.09 16.56
N MET A 29 -1.62 -18.27 16.03
CA MET A 29 -1.75 -18.57 14.62
C MET A 29 -2.77 -19.68 14.43
N SER A 30 -4.01 -19.34 14.22
CA SER A 30 -4.97 -20.30 13.70
C SER A 30 -4.49 -20.75 12.33
N PRO A 31 -4.39 -22.07 12.04
CA PRO A 31 -4.08 -22.53 10.71
C PRO A 31 -5.09 -21.94 9.72
N GLN A 32 -4.61 -21.52 8.55
CA GLN A 32 -5.48 -21.04 7.49
C GLN A 32 -6.47 -22.15 7.14
N VAL A 33 -7.74 -21.89 7.36
CA VAL A 33 -8.79 -22.84 7.01
C VAL A 33 -8.93 -22.80 5.48
N TRP A 34 -8.92 -23.96 4.84
CA TRP A 34 -8.94 -24.10 3.38
C TRP A 34 -10.11 -23.35 2.70
N TRP A 35 -11.24 -23.26 3.39
CA TRP A 35 -12.43 -22.56 2.91
C TRP A 35 -12.48 -21.09 3.25
N ARG A 36 -11.52 -20.56 4.01
CA ARG A 36 -11.49 -19.15 4.31
C ARG A 36 -11.12 -18.38 3.06
N SER A 37 -12.02 -17.52 2.60
CA SER A 37 -11.72 -16.63 1.49
C SER A 37 -10.45 -15.85 1.80
N SER A 38 -9.48 -15.95 0.90
CA SER A 38 -8.28 -15.12 1.01
C SER A 38 -8.67 -13.66 0.77
N PRO A 39 -8.12 -12.71 1.52
CA PRO A 39 -8.39 -11.32 1.25
C PRO A 39 -7.99 -11.00 -0.20
N PRO A 40 -8.80 -10.23 -0.91
CA PRO A 40 -8.49 -9.82 -2.27
C PRO A 40 -7.21 -9.00 -2.27
N GLY A 41 -6.47 -9.07 -3.38
CA GLY A 41 -5.33 -8.22 -3.63
C GLY A 41 -5.72 -6.94 -4.36
N VAL A 42 -4.70 -6.19 -4.76
CA VAL A 42 -4.85 -4.99 -5.58
C VAL A 42 -5.41 -5.37 -6.95
N ASP A 43 -6.45 -4.67 -7.39
CA ASP A 43 -6.88 -4.71 -8.78
C ASP A 43 -5.79 -4.11 -9.69
N LEU A 44 -5.49 -4.76 -10.80
CA LEU A 44 -4.45 -4.31 -11.73
C LEU A 44 -4.68 -2.86 -12.20
N VAL A 45 -5.94 -2.47 -12.40
CA VAL A 45 -6.31 -1.11 -12.82
C VAL A 45 -6.10 -0.10 -11.69
N ALA A 46 -6.15 -0.52 -10.43
CA ALA A 46 -5.94 0.37 -9.28
C ALA A 46 -4.53 0.98 -9.23
N TYR A 47 -3.53 0.33 -9.83
CA TYR A 47 -2.19 0.92 -9.98
C TYR A 47 -2.18 2.18 -10.85
N PHE A 48 -3.13 2.29 -11.76
CA PHE A 48 -3.26 3.40 -12.71
C PHE A 48 -4.42 4.33 -12.39
N ALA A 49 -5.21 4.01 -11.37
CA ALA A 49 -6.29 4.89 -10.93
C ALA A 49 -5.71 6.21 -10.39
N PRO A 50 -6.29 7.38 -10.70
CA PRO A 50 -5.85 8.64 -10.11
C PRO A 50 -6.04 8.62 -8.59
N ASN A 51 -5.27 9.48 -7.89
CA ASN A 51 -5.37 9.61 -6.44
C ASN A 51 -6.82 9.87 -6.02
N PRO A 52 -7.48 8.94 -5.32
CA PRO A 52 -8.90 9.06 -4.97
C PRO A 52 -9.19 10.14 -3.94
N LEU A 53 -8.16 10.67 -3.28
CA LEU A 53 -8.28 11.77 -2.34
C LEU A 53 -7.93 13.13 -2.97
N HIS A 54 -7.69 13.17 -4.28
CA HIS A 54 -7.38 14.43 -4.96
C HIS A 54 -8.64 15.31 -5.06
N PRO A 55 -8.57 16.63 -4.71
CA PRO A 55 -9.73 17.49 -4.68
C PRO A 55 -10.45 17.66 -6.03
N LEU A 56 -9.71 17.55 -7.15
CA LEU A 56 -10.27 17.72 -8.50
C LEU A 56 -10.55 16.36 -9.20
N PHE A 57 -9.70 15.36 -9.01
CA PHE A 57 -9.76 14.10 -9.75
C PHE A 57 -10.21 12.91 -8.91
N GLY A 58 -10.32 13.08 -7.59
CA GLY A 58 -10.63 11.98 -6.67
C GLY A 58 -11.98 11.33 -6.96
N SER A 59 -12.98 12.11 -7.38
CA SER A 59 -14.31 11.60 -7.72
C SER A 59 -14.29 10.59 -8.88
N LEU A 60 -13.29 10.63 -9.76
CA LEU A 60 -13.18 9.72 -10.91
C LEU A 60 -12.86 8.28 -10.48
N SER A 61 -12.13 8.11 -9.38
CA SER A 61 -11.67 6.79 -8.93
C SER A 61 -12.26 6.35 -7.59
N PHE A 62 -12.71 7.29 -6.75
CA PHE A 62 -13.18 7.00 -5.41
C PHE A 62 -14.35 6.00 -5.39
N GLY A 63 -15.39 6.22 -6.21
CA GLY A 63 -16.55 5.34 -6.28
C GLY A 63 -16.19 3.93 -6.75
N TRP A 64 -15.32 3.84 -7.75
CA TRP A 64 -14.85 2.57 -8.27
C TRP A 64 -14.00 1.80 -7.25
N LEU A 65 -13.03 2.47 -6.61
CA LEU A 65 -12.18 1.86 -5.58
C LEU A 65 -12.97 1.42 -4.34
N SER A 66 -14.02 2.18 -3.97
CA SER A 66 -14.88 1.85 -2.83
C SER A 66 -15.73 0.60 -3.09
N GLY A 67 -16.07 0.32 -4.35
CA GLY A 67 -16.80 -0.88 -4.76
C GLY A 67 -15.95 -2.15 -4.84
N LEU A 68 -14.63 -2.04 -4.72
CA LEU A 68 -13.74 -3.19 -4.75
C LEU A 68 -13.85 -4.01 -3.44
N PRO A 69 -13.66 -5.34 -3.50
CA PRO A 69 -13.59 -6.18 -2.31
C PRO A 69 -12.50 -5.68 -1.34
N GLY A 70 -12.81 -5.53 -0.07
CA GLY A 70 -11.92 -4.95 0.94
C GLY A 70 -12.09 -3.45 1.15
N GLY A 71 -12.91 -2.80 0.33
CA GLY A 71 -13.23 -1.38 0.43
C GLY A 71 -12.11 -0.44 0.01
N PHE A 72 -12.36 0.85 0.10
CA PHE A 72 -11.47 1.91 -0.33
C PHE A 72 -10.06 1.82 0.28
N ASN A 73 -9.97 1.65 1.59
CA ASN A 73 -8.69 1.76 2.31
C ASN A 73 -7.67 0.68 1.91
N GLU A 74 -8.14 -0.49 1.50
CA GLU A 74 -7.27 -1.63 1.16
C GLU A 74 -6.93 -1.66 -0.34
N ASN A 75 -7.58 -0.83 -1.17
CA ASN A 75 -7.41 -0.87 -2.63
C ASN A 75 -6.66 0.33 -3.21
N VAL A 76 -6.19 1.26 -2.38
CA VAL A 76 -5.40 2.41 -2.86
C VAL A 76 -3.97 1.97 -3.14
N ALA A 77 -3.66 1.80 -4.43
CA ALA A 77 -2.32 1.44 -4.90
C ALA A 77 -1.84 2.34 -6.05
N SER A 78 -2.46 3.49 -6.21
CA SER A 78 -2.22 4.42 -7.33
C SER A 78 -0.76 4.82 -7.45
N VAL A 79 -0.14 4.50 -8.57
CA VAL A 79 1.19 5.01 -8.91
C VAL A 79 1.02 6.40 -9.53
N PRO A 80 1.74 7.43 -9.05
CA PRO A 80 1.61 8.77 -9.59
C PRO A 80 1.87 8.83 -11.09
N TRP A 81 0.94 9.41 -11.84
CA TRP A 81 1.05 9.54 -13.29
C TRP A 81 2.25 10.41 -13.70
N VAL A 82 2.53 11.46 -12.95
CA VAL A 82 3.72 12.29 -13.16
C VAL A 82 4.99 11.46 -13.05
N ALA A 83 5.05 10.52 -12.10
CA ALA A 83 6.19 9.60 -11.98
C ALA A 83 6.31 8.69 -13.21
N LEU A 84 5.19 8.07 -13.63
CA LEU A 84 5.17 7.19 -14.79
C LEU A 84 5.59 7.93 -16.07
N VAL A 85 4.98 9.09 -16.34
CA VAL A 85 5.29 9.92 -17.52
C VAL A 85 6.75 10.38 -17.51
N THR A 86 7.27 10.77 -16.34
CA THR A 86 8.67 11.19 -16.21
C THR A 86 9.63 10.02 -16.48
N ILE A 87 9.38 8.84 -15.93
CA ILE A 87 10.21 7.65 -16.12
C ILE A 87 10.16 7.22 -17.58
N VAL A 88 8.95 7.09 -18.15
CA VAL A 88 8.76 6.69 -19.56
C VAL A 88 9.41 7.72 -20.50
N GLY A 89 9.19 8.99 -20.25
CA GLY A 89 9.83 10.08 -21.02
C GLY A 89 11.36 10.04 -20.95
N ALA A 90 11.91 9.77 -19.76
CA ALA A 90 13.36 9.61 -19.62
C ALA A 90 13.90 8.41 -20.40
N VAL A 91 13.17 7.30 -20.44
CA VAL A 91 13.53 6.10 -21.22
C VAL A 91 13.47 6.38 -22.72
N LEU A 92 12.35 6.91 -23.21
CA LEU A 92 12.10 7.04 -24.65
C LEU A 92 12.91 8.17 -25.30
N TRP A 93 13.03 9.31 -24.63
CA TRP A 93 13.64 10.51 -25.26
C TRP A 93 15.02 10.85 -24.72
N ALA A 94 15.34 10.46 -23.48
CA ALA A 94 16.65 10.74 -22.92
C ALA A 94 17.58 9.51 -22.86
N GLY A 95 17.13 8.33 -23.27
CA GLY A 95 17.93 7.09 -23.24
C GLY A 95 18.27 6.62 -21.83
N PHE A 96 17.43 6.96 -20.84
CA PHE A 96 17.58 6.44 -19.48
C PHE A 96 17.33 4.94 -19.47
N ARG A 97 18.16 4.21 -18.73
CA ARG A 97 18.01 2.76 -18.54
C ARG A 97 17.78 2.49 -17.06
N PRO A 98 16.54 2.21 -16.64
CA PRO A 98 16.24 1.88 -15.25
C PRO A 98 17.07 0.68 -14.79
N PRO A 99 17.61 0.67 -13.57
CA PRO A 99 18.34 -0.47 -13.04
C PRO A 99 17.43 -1.69 -12.96
N LYS A 100 17.88 -2.82 -13.53
CA LYS A 100 17.10 -4.06 -13.61
C LYS A 100 16.61 -4.55 -12.25
N GLY A 101 17.41 -4.38 -11.19
CA GLY A 101 17.02 -4.79 -9.84
C GLY A 101 15.74 -4.09 -9.37
N TRP A 102 15.64 -2.77 -9.54
CA TRP A 102 14.45 -2.03 -9.15
C TRP A 102 13.23 -2.40 -9.99
N LEU A 103 13.41 -2.67 -11.29
CA LEU A 103 12.31 -3.14 -12.15
C LEU A 103 11.81 -4.52 -11.70
N VAL A 104 12.74 -5.44 -11.39
CA VAL A 104 12.39 -6.78 -10.89
C VAL A 104 11.65 -6.69 -9.56
N PHE A 105 12.15 -5.89 -8.62
CA PHE A 105 11.47 -5.68 -7.33
C PHE A 105 10.08 -5.07 -7.53
N THR A 106 9.96 -4.03 -8.37
CA THR A 106 8.65 -3.44 -8.69
C THR A 106 7.68 -4.51 -9.21
N GLY A 107 8.10 -5.31 -10.19
CA GLY A 107 7.27 -6.36 -10.78
C GLY A 107 6.89 -7.46 -9.80
N VAL A 108 7.86 -7.96 -9.01
CA VAL A 108 7.61 -9.01 -8.01
C VAL A 108 6.64 -8.53 -6.94
N PHE A 109 6.86 -7.35 -6.36
CA PHE A 109 5.98 -6.84 -5.30
C PHE A 109 4.62 -6.41 -5.84
N ALA A 110 4.53 -5.87 -7.06
CA ALA A 110 3.25 -5.60 -7.71
C ALA A 110 2.46 -6.90 -7.92
N TRP A 111 3.13 -7.96 -8.36
CA TRP A 111 2.49 -9.26 -8.55
C TRP A 111 2.03 -9.88 -7.22
N LEU A 112 2.85 -9.82 -6.18
CA LEU A 112 2.48 -10.30 -4.84
C LEU A 112 1.31 -9.49 -4.24
N ALA A 113 1.29 -8.17 -4.46
CA ALA A 113 0.23 -7.30 -3.96
C ALA A 113 -1.15 -7.58 -4.60
N MET A 114 -1.18 -8.21 -5.79
CA MET A 114 -2.45 -8.64 -6.44
C MET A 114 -3.18 -9.75 -5.67
N GLY A 115 -2.60 -10.27 -4.57
CA GLY A 115 -3.23 -11.32 -3.79
C GLY A 115 -3.23 -12.68 -4.49
N PRO A 116 -4.12 -13.62 -4.12
CA PRO A 116 -4.08 -15.00 -4.60
C PRO A 116 -4.47 -15.16 -6.07
N PHE A 117 -5.32 -14.29 -6.57
CA PHE A 117 -5.79 -14.29 -7.96
C PHE A 117 -5.75 -12.88 -8.53
N ILE A 118 -5.41 -12.75 -9.80
CA ILE A 118 -5.40 -11.46 -10.49
C ILE A 118 -6.82 -10.95 -10.64
N ILE A 119 -7.03 -9.70 -10.24
CA ILE A 119 -8.29 -8.97 -10.44
C ILE A 119 -7.99 -7.86 -11.45
N VAL A 120 -8.85 -7.73 -12.46
CA VAL A 120 -8.74 -6.69 -13.49
C VAL A 120 -10.11 -6.03 -13.65
N ALA A 121 -10.18 -4.74 -13.41
CA ALA A 121 -11.42 -3.96 -13.52
C ALA A 121 -12.60 -4.60 -12.78
N GLN A 122 -12.39 -5.02 -11.53
CA GLN A 122 -13.34 -5.72 -10.66
C GLN A 122 -13.66 -7.16 -11.07
N GLN A 123 -13.10 -7.66 -12.16
CA GLN A 123 -13.32 -9.02 -12.62
C GLN A 123 -12.23 -9.97 -12.09
N LEU A 124 -12.64 -11.00 -11.39
CA LEU A 124 -11.75 -12.06 -10.94
C LEU A 124 -11.37 -12.97 -12.11
N THR A 125 -10.09 -12.97 -12.48
CA THR A 125 -9.62 -13.75 -13.64
C THR A 125 -9.37 -15.22 -13.33
N TYR A 126 -9.34 -15.62 -12.06
CA TYR A 126 -8.92 -16.96 -11.58
C TYR A 126 -7.49 -17.35 -11.97
N ILE A 127 -6.69 -16.42 -12.50
CA ILE A 127 -5.27 -16.66 -12.75
C ILE A 127 -4.54 -16.59 -11.41
N PRO A 128 -3.93 -17.70 -10.95
CA PRO A 128 -3.27 -17.72 -9.64
C PRO A 128 -1.97 -16.92 -9.67
N THR A 129 -1.68 -16.25 -8.57
CA THR A 129 -0.39 -15.59 -8.31
C THR A 129 0.45 -16.45 -7.35
N PRO A 130 1.73 -16.13 -7.13
CA PRO A 130 2.52 -16.79 -6.10
C PRO A 130 1.90 -16.70 -4.70
N TRP A 131 1.11 -15.66 -4.42
CA TRP A 131 0.40 -15.52 -3.14
C TRP A 131 -0.59 -16.65 -2.88
N ALA A 132 -1.15 -17.27 -3.92
CA ALA A 132 -2.02 -18.42 -3.78
C ALA A 132 -1.35 -19.60 -3.05
N LEU A 133 -0.03 -19.74 -3.19
CA LEU A 133 0.76 -20.74 -2.48
C LEU A 133 1.37 -20.20 -1.19
N LEU A 134 1.90 -18.97 -1.21
CA LEU A 134 2.58 -18.35 -0.08
C LEU A 134 1.66 -18.17 1.13
N ARG A 135 0.37 -18.00 0.92
CA ARG A 135 -0.62 -17.86 2.01
C ARG A 135 -0.71 -19.06 2.95
N TYR A 136 -0.23 -20.22 2.51
CA TYR A 136 -0.20 -21.45 3.34
C TYR A 136 1.07 -21.57 4.19
N LEU A 137 2.05 -20.71 3.95
CA LEU A 137 3.26 -20.69 4.77
C LEU A 137 2.96 -20.02 6.11
N PRO A 138 3.47 -20.57 7.24
CA PRO A 138 3.43 -19.90 8.53
C PRO A 138 3.99 -18.47 8.40
N ILE A 139 3.52 -17.53 9.17
CA ILE A 139 3.89 -16.11 9.13
C ILE A 139 3.31 -15.37 7.91
N ILE A 140 3.56 -15.83 6.67
CA ILE A 140 3.03 -15.19 5.45
C ILE A 140 1.52 -15.35 5.39
N GLY A 141 1.00 -16.52 5.76
CA GLY A 141 -0.45 -16.77 5.84
C GLY A 141 -1.18 -15.92 6.87
N ALA A 142 -0.47 -15.40 7.87
CA ALA A 142 -1.02 -14.46 8.84
C ALA A 142 -1.18 -13.03 8.27
N ALA A 143 -0.53 -12.72 7.15
CA ALA A 143 -0.66 -11.41 6.49
C ALA A 143 -2.08 -11.28 5.90
N ARG A 144 -2.89 -10.43 6.53
CA ARG A 144 -4.32 -10.28 6.21
C ARG A 144 -4.57 -9.60 4.86
N THR A 145 -3.64 -8.75 4.41
CA THR A 145 -3.84 -7.87 3.26
C THR A 145 -2.60 -7.81 2.38
N PRO A 146 -2.55 -8.61 1.31
CA PRO A 146 -1.44 -8.59 0.34
C PRO A 146 -1.29 -7.21 -0.32
N THR A 147 -2.36 -6.43 -0.43
CA THR A 147 -2.37 -5.07 -0.98
C THR A 147 -1.34 -4.14 -0.36
N ARG A 148 -0.96 -4.36 0.91
CA ARG A 148 0.08 -3.54 1.59
C ARG A 148 1.46 -3.66 0.96
N LEU A 149 1.71 -4.69 0.19
CA LEU A 149 2.96 -4.82 -0.58
C LEU A 149 3.07 -3.76 -1.68
N SER A 150 1.98 -3.08 -2.05
CA SER A 150 2.00 -1.93 -2.94
C SER A 150 2.86 -0.77 -2.41
N ILE A 151 3.05 -0.68 -1.09
CA ILE A 151 3.97 0.30 -0.47
C ILE A 151 5.40 0.08 -0.98
N VAL A 152 5.82 -1.18 -1.13
CA VAL A 152 7.15 -1.51 -1.67
C VAL A 152 7.22 -1.16 -3.15
N VAL A 153 6.13 -1.37 -3.91
CA VAL A 153 6.03 -0.93 -5.32
C VAL A 153 6.25 0.57 -5.42
N MET A 154 5.58 1.36 -4.55
CA MET A 154 5.74 2.81 -4.51
C MET A 154 7.17 3.23 -4.18
N LEU A 155 7.82 2.55 -3.23
CA LEU A 155 9.22 2.80 -2.89
C LEU A 155 10.12 2.55 -4.12
N CYS A 156 9.94 1.41 -4.80
CA CYS A 156 10.73 1.06 -5.98
C CYS A 156 10.53 2.08 -7.13
N VAL A 157 9.28 2.45 -7.39
CA VAL A 157 8.95 3.48 -8.40
C VAL A 157 9.57 4.83 -8.04
N SER A 158 9.54 5.22 -6.77
CA SER A 158 10.17 6.46 -6.28
C SER A 158 11.69 6.45 -6.51
N MET A 159 12.35 5.32 -6.25
CA MET A 159 13.78 5.18 -6.51
C MET A 159 14.11 5.29 -8.01
N ILE A 160 13.31 4.63 -8.87
CA ILE A 160 13.47 4.74 -10.34
C ILE A 160 13.23 6.18 -10.79
N LEU A 161 12.21 6.86 -10.25
CA LEU A 161 11.92 8.26 -10.55
C LEU A 161 13.07 9.18 -10.20
N VAL A 162 13.66 9.06 -9.00
CA VAL A 162 14.82 9.87 -8.59
C VAL A 162 15.97 9.68 -9.56
N MET A 163 16.26 8.45 -9.98
CA MET A 163 17.31 8.15 -10.95
C MET A 163 16.97 8.74 -12.34
N ALA A 164 15.72 8.66 -12.77
CA ALA A 164 15.25 9.24 -14.02
C ALA A 164 15.37 10.77 -14.01
N VAL A 165 14.94 11.42 -12.94
CA VAL A 165 15.05 12.87 -12.75
C VAL A 165 16.52 13.31 -12.72
N HIS A 166 17.39 12.57 -12.04
CA HIS A 166 18.82 12.84 -12.03
C HIS A 166 19.41 12.78 -13.45
N HIS A 167 19.03 11.77 -14.23
CA HIS A 167 19.46 11.61 -15.62
C HIS A 167 18.95 12.73 -16.53
N LEU A 168 17.68 13.12 -16.41
CA LEU A 168 17.08 14.23 -17.16
C LEU A 168 17.72 15.57 -16.80
N ARG A 169 17.99 15.78 -15.49
CA ARG A 169 18.65 16.99 -15.00
C ARG A 169 20.00 17.20 -15.65
N SER A 170 20.82 16.16 -15.81
CA SER A 170 22.16 16.25 -16.41
C SER A 170 22.15 16.60 -17.89
N ARG A 171 21.00 16.43 -18.57
CA ARG A 171 20.82 16.73 -20.01
C ARG A 171 20.00 17.99 -20.30
N SER A 172 19.38 18.56 -19.27
CA SER A 172 18.52 19.73 -19.40
C SER A 172 19.33 21.03 -19.44
N ARG A 173 18.91 21.97 -20.30
CA ARG A 173 19.43 23.34 -20.32
C ARG A 173 19.05 24.12 -19.06
N HIS A 174 17.90 23.78 -18.44
CA HIS A 174 17.38 24.43 -17.25
C HIS A 174 17.12 23.40 -16.13
N PRO A 175 18.18 22.81 -15.54
CA PRO A 175 18.04 21.66 -14.62
C PRO A 175 17.25 21.98 -13.36
N ARG A 176 17.34 23.19 -12.83
CA ARG A 176 16.58 23.61 -11.64
C ARG A 176 15.09 23.75 -11.94
N LEU A 177 14.75 24.34 -13.09
CA LEU A 177 13.37 24.50 -13.52
C LEU A 177 12.69 23.14 -13.78
N LEU A 178 13.43 22.21 -14.42
CA LEU A 178 12.94 20.85 -14.66
C LEU A 178 12.57 20.14 -13.34
N VAL A 179 13.49 20.16 -12.38
CA VAL A 179 13.27 19.51 -11.07
C VAL A 179 12.12 20.18 -10.33
N ALA A 180 12.06 21.51 -10.34
CA ALA A 180 10.98 22.27 -9.71
C ALA A 180 9.62 21.97 -10.36
N ALA A 181 9.55 21.89 -11.68
CA ALA A 181 8.33 21.56 -12.40
C ALA A 181 7.83 20.16 -12.10
N ILE A 182 8.71 19.14 -12.14
CA ILE A 182 8.35 17.76 -11.79
C ILE A 182 7.90 17.70 -10.31
N GLY A 183 8.61 18.35 -9.41
CA GLY A 183 8.26 18.41 -8.00
C GLY A 183 6.90 19.07 -7.76
N ALA A 184 6.63 20.20 -8.43
CA ALA A 184 5.34 20.89 -8.33
C ALA A 184 4.19 20.03 -8.87
N LEU A 185 4.39 19.33 -10.01
CA LEU A 185 3.39 18.43 -10.57
C LEU A 185 3.12 17.24 -9.66
N LEU A 186 4.16 16.65 -9.05
CA LEU A 186 3.99 15.57 -8.07
C LEU A 186 3.24 16.05 -6.82
N LEU A 187 3.59 17.22 -6.30
CA LEU A 187 2.88 17.81 -5.15
C LEU A 187 1.41 18.06 -5.48
N PHE A 188 1.15 18.57 -6.69
CA PHE A 188 -0.23 18.77 -7.16
C PHE A 188 -0.99 17.44 -7.26
N GLU A 189 -0.41 16.41 -7.91
CA GLU A 189 -1.05 15.10 -8.09
C GLU A 189 -1.30 14.38 -6.76
N LEU A 190 -0.40 14.54 -5.80
CA LEU A 190 -0.50 13.90 -4.49
C LEU A 190 -1.28 14.73 -3.47
N LEU A 191 -1.81 15.90 -3.87
CA LEU A 191 -2.56 16.79 -2.98
C LEU A 191 -3.79 16.08 -2.42
N PRO A 192 -3.89 15.87 -1.09
CA PRO A 192 -5.07 15.25 -0.50
C PRO A 192 -6.18 16.28 -0.35
N ALA A 193 -7.42 15.87 -0.56
CA ALA A 193 -8.55 16.68 -0.15
C ALA A 193 -8.56 16.84 1.39
N PRO A 194 -9.07 17.96 1.89
CA PRO A 194 -9.31 18.10 3.32
C PRO A 194 -10.19 16.95 3.79
N ARG A 195 -9.72 16.18 4.76
CA ARG A 195 -10.54 15.13 5.35
C ARG A 195 -11.53 15.75 6.32
N THR A 196 -12.77 15.29 6.28
CA THR A 196 -13.73 15.60 7.33
C THR A 196 -13.20 15.03 8.65
N LEU A 197 -12.99 15.90 9.61
CA LEU A 197 -12.64 15.48 10.95
C LEU A 197 -13.91 14.90 11.60
N HIS A 198 -13.81 13.68 12.08
CA HIS A 198 -14.86 13.11 12.91
C HIS A 198 -14.77 13.70 14.31
N SER A 199 -15.92 13.90 14.95
CA SER A 199 -15.95 14.31 16.36
C SER A 199 -15.20 13.28 17.20
N ALA A 200 -14.35 13.78 18.10
CA ALA A 200 -13.68 12.95 19.10
C ALA A 200 -14.56 12.72 20.34
N GLU A 201 -15.84 13.08 20.27
CA GLU A 201 -16.76 12.86 21.39
C GLU A 201 -16.92 11.38 21.67
N ILE A 202 -16.77 11.04 22.93
CA ILE A 202 -17.02 9.69 23.41
C ILE A 202 -18.53 9.47 23.40
N PRO A 203 -19.04 8.48 22.61
CA PRO A 203 -20.47 8.20 22.59
C PRO A 203 -21.03 7.98 23.99
N GLU A 204 -22.24 8.50 24.23
CA GLU A 204 -22.90 8.45 25.55
C GLU A 204 -22.95 7.03 26.13
N VAL A 205 -23.10 6.03 25.29
CA VAL A 205 -23.12 4.61 25.70
C VAL A 205 -21.84 4.21 26.46
N TYR A 206 -20.68 4.74 26.12
CA TYR A 206 -19.45 4.43 26.86
C TYR A 206 -19.41 5.11 28.23
N ARG A 207 -20.07 6.27 28.40
CA ARG A 207 -20.21 6.92 29.70
C ARG A 207 -21.14 6.12 30.62
N ILE A 208 -22.23 5.60 30.06
CA ILE A 208 -23.16 4.72 30.78
C ILE A 208 -22.45 3.45 31.24
N VAL A 209 -21.69 2.81 30.35
CA VAL A 209 -20.91 1.62 30.67
C VAL A 209 -19.85 1.90 31.73
N ALA A 210 -19.14 3.03 31.63
CA ALA A 210 -18.13 3.42 32.61
C ALA A 210 -18.70 3.72 34.00
N ALA A 211 -19.96 4.13 34.08
CA ALA A 211 -20.67 4.41 35.34
C ALA A 211 -21.24 3.15 35.98
N ASP A 212 -21.27 2.00 35.31
CA ASP A 212 -21.78 0.75 35.85
C ASP A 212 -20.73 0.09 36.77
N PRO A 213 -20.99 -0.11 38.06
CA PRO A 213 -20.03 -0.69 38.97
C PRO A 213 -19.81 -2.20 38.79
N ARG A 214 -20.60 -2.84 37.95
CA ARG A 214 -20.47 -4.27 37.63
C ARG A 214 -19.36 -4.51 36.63
N PRO A 215 -18.65 -5.65 36.65
CA PRO A 215 -17.73 -6.01 35.59
C PRO A 215 -18.49 -6.29 34.27
N VAL A 216 -18.57 -5.31 33.43
CA VAL A 216 -19.26 -5.41 32.13
C VAL A 216 -18.27 -5.72 31.01
N ARG A 217 -18.69 -6.58 30.08
CA ARG A 217 -18.00 -6.82 28.82
C ARG A 217 -18.77 -6.12 27.71
N VAL A 218 -18.11 -5.25 27.00
CA VAL A 218 -18.71 -4.54 25.85
C VAL A 218 -18.32 -5.26 24.58
N LEU A 219 -19.33 -5.69 23.80
CA LEU A 219 -19.15 -6.18 22.45
C LEU A 219 -19.48 -5.04 21.48
N SER A 220 -18.46 -4.51 20.80
CA SER A 220 -18.68 -3.56 19.70
C SER A 220 -18.89 -4.36 18.42
N LEU A 221 -20.09 -4.32 17.89
CA LEU A 221 -20.40 -4.89 16.57
C LEU A 221 -20.19 -3.79 15.53
N PRO A 222 -19.26 -3.96 14.60
CA PRO A 222 -19.16 -3.04 13.48
C PRO A 222 -20.41 -3.21 12.61
N PHE A 223 -21.20 -2.15 12.51
CA PHE A 223 -22.23 -2.06 11.49
C PHE A 223 -21.49 -1.73 10.18
N GLY A 224 -21.55 -2.65 9.22
CA GLY A 224 -21.00 -2.49 7.88
C GLY A 224 -21.82 -1.53 7.02
#